data_c96f7adf5c1442808850dfa4de0fd956
#
_entry.id   c96f7adf5c1442808850dfa4de0fd956
#
_cell.length_a   1.000
_cell.length_b   1.000
_cell.length_c   1.000
_cell.angle_alpha   90.00
_cell.angle_beta   90.00
_cell.angle_gamma   90.00
#
_symmetry.space_group_name_H-M   'P 1'
#
loop_
_entity.id
_entity.type
_entity.pdbx_description
1 polymer ?
#
loop_
_entity_poly.entity_id
_entity_poly.type
_entity_poly.pdbx_seq_one_letter_code
_entity_poly.pdbx_strand_id
1 'polypeptide(L)' 'MLKSPVLPRDLPLFSDDLDLLSGVLDDVCRDRGLARDTPAAEVIGALLIQLYRQGVRDKGKLAALARAYL' A
#
# COMPACT_ATOMS: atom_id res chain seq x y z
N MET A 1 -31.48 4.18 6.29
CA MET A 1 -30.79 4.35 6.46
C MET A 1 -29.98 3.99 6.32
N LEU A 2 -29.97 4.01 6.25
CA LEU A 2 -29.09 3.83 6.31
C LEU A 2 -28.30 3.70 6.08
N LYS A 3 -28.63 3.89 6.02
CA LYS A 3 -27.48 4.02 5.60
C LYS A 3 -26.42 3.31 6.05
N SER A 4 -25.61 2.87 5.32
CA SER A 4 -24.50 2.17 5.88
C SER A 4 -23.73 3.09 6.81
N PRO A 5 -23.45 2.66 8.02
CA PRO A 5 -22.66 3.46 8.93
C PRO A 5 -21.20 3.48 8.54
N VAL A 6 -20.79 2.59 7.67
CA VAL A 6 -19.40 2.51 7.26
C VAL A 6 -19.13 3.55 6.20
N LEU A 7 -18.22 4.46 6.51
CA LEU A 7 -17.88 5.54 5.62
C LEU A 7 -16.53 5.27 4.97
N PRO A 8 -16.27 5.85 3.79
CA PRO A 8 -14.98 5.65 3.13
C PRO A 8 -13.79 5.97 4.00
N ARG A 9 -13.92 6.96 4.87
CA ARG A 9 -12.80 7.31 5.76
C ARG A 9 -12.59 6.25 6.84
N ASP A 10 -13.66 5.49 7.16
CA ASP A 10 -13.56 4.41 8.13
C ASP A 10 -13.05 3.14 7.48
N LEU A 11 -13.31 3.02 6.18
CA LEU A 11 -12.77 1.95 5.37
C LEU A 11 -11.73 2.55 4.45
N PRO A 12 -10.51 2.64 4.91
CA PRO A 12 -9.51 3.39 4.16
C PRO A 12 -9.25 2.86 2.76
N LEU A 13 -9.47 1.59 2.55
CA LEU A 13 -9.14 1.00 1.26
C LEU A 13 -10.23 0.05 0.81
N PHE A 14 -10.48 0.08 -0.49
CA PHE A 14 -11.36 -0.87 -1.14
C PHE A 14 -10.53 -1.99 -1.75
N SER A 15 -11.18 -3.02 -2.25
CA SER A 15 -10.49 -4.17 -2.82
C SER A 15 -9.47 -3.79 -3.89
N ASP A 16 -9.87 -2.91 -4.80
CA ASP A 16 -8.98 -2.49 -5.88
C ASP A 16 -7.75 -1.77 -5.34
N ASP A 17 -7.96 -0.96 -4.31
CA ASP A 17 -6.85 -0.25 -3.68
C ASP A 17 -5.89 -1.22 -3.02
N LEU A 18 -6.44 -2.22 -2.33
CA LEU A 18 -5.61 -3.22 -1.68
C LEU A 18 -4.86 -4.06 -2.69
N ASP A 19 -5.48 -4.39 -3.81
CA ASP A 19 -4.82 -5.14 -4.87
C ASP A 19 -3.65 -4.36 -5.43
N LEU A 20 -3.84 -3.07 -5.66
CA LEU A 20 -2.77 -2.22 -6.16
C LEU A 20 -1.61 -2.18 -5.17
N LEU A 21 -1.92 -1.90 -3.92
CA LEU A 21 -0.88 -1.78 -2.89
C LEU A 21 -0.20 -3.11 -2.63
N SER A 22 -0.96 -4.19 -2.63
CA SER A 22 -0.39 -5.52 -2.43
C SER A 22 0.55 -5.87 -3.58
N GLY A 23 0.17 -5.54 -4.80
CA GLY A 23 1.03 -5.78 -5.96
C GLY A 23 2.32 -5.01 -5.89
N VAL A 24 2.25 -3.74 -5.48
CA VAL A 24 3.45 -2.92 -5.33
C VAL A 24 4.33 -3.48 -4.23
N LEU A 25 3.73 -3.86 -3.11
CA LEU A 25 4.49 -4.43 -2.01
C LEU A 25 5.20 -5.69 -2.42
N ASP A 26 4.51 -6.57 -3.14
CA ASP A 26 5.12 -7.79 -3.66
C ASP A 26 6.30 -7.48 -4.55
N ASP A 27 6.13 -6.52 -5.46
CA ASP A 27 7.19 -6.17 -6.40
C ASP A 27 8.42 -5.64 -5.67
N VAL A 28 8.22 -4.75 -4.71
CA VAL A 28 9.32 -4.16 -3.96
C VAL A 28 10.01 -5.23 -3.11
N CYS A 29 9.23 -6.05 -2.43
CA CYS A 29 9.80 -7.09 -1.59
C CYS A 29 10.58 -8.10 -2.41
N ARG A 30 10.05 -8.49 -3.55
CA ARG A 30 10.75 -9.42 -4.44
C ARG A 30 12.04 -8.82 -4.95
N ASP A 31 11.98 -7.55 -5.30
CA ASP A 31 13.14 -6.83 -5.81
C ASP A 31 14.26 -6.75 -4.78
N ARG A 32 13.88 -6.66 -3.51
CA ARG A 32 14.85 -6.56 -2.42
C ARG A 32 15.13 -7.88 -1.72
N GLY A 33 14.48 -8.95 -2.16
CA GLY A 33 14.67 -10.25 -1.54
C GLY A 33 14.08 -10.33 -0.14
N LEU A 34 13.01 -9.59 0.12
CA LEU A 34 12.36 -9.57 1.44
C LEU A 34 11.14 -10.47 1.44
N ALA A 35 10.95 -11.20 2.53
CA ALA A 35 9.71 -11.92 2.73
C ALA A 35 8.64 -10.96 3.23
N ARG A 36 7.37 -11.22 2.84
CA ARG A 36 6.27 -10.35 3.19
C ARG A 36 5.97 -10.31 4.67
N ASP A 37 6.41 -11.28 5.41
CA ASP A 37 6.15 -11.36 6.85
C ASP A 37 7.27 -10.79 7.71
N THR A 38 8.15 -10.01 7.11
CA THR A 38 9.24 -9.40 7.85
C THR A 38 8.85 -7.99 8.32
N PRO A 39 9.51 -7.48 9.37
CA PRO A 39 9.26 -6.10 9.80
C PRO A 39 9.56 -5.09 8.72
N ALA A 40 10.56 -5.33 7.89
CA ALA A 40 10.87 -4.43 6.78
C ALA A 40 9.70 -4.33 5.82
N ALA A 41 9.07 -5.47 5.50
CA ALA A 41 7.93 -5.48 4.61
C ALA A 41 6.74 -4.73 5.23
N GLU A 42 6.58 -4.83 6.53
CA GLU A 42 5.51 -4.11 7.23
C GLU A 42 5.70 -2.60 7.12
N VAL A 43 6.93 -2.15 7.26
CA VAL A 43 7.25 -0.73 7.13
C VAL A 43 6.94 -0.25 5.72
N ILE A 44 7.34 -1.03 4.74
CA ILE A 44 7.06 -0.68 3.34
C ILE A 44 5.55 -0.62 3.10
N GLY A 45 4.81 -1.58 3.63
CA GLY A 45 3.37 -1.58 3.48
C GLY A 45 2.72 -0.35 4.07
N ALA A 46 3.16 0.04 5.27
CA ALA A 46 2.64 1.24 5.91
C ALA A 46 2.97 2.48 5.10
N LEU A 47 4.18 2.55 4.56
CA LEU A 47 4.59 3.65 3.72
C LEU A 47 3.73 3.75 2.47
N LEU A 48 3.48 2.62 1.83
CA LEU A 48 2.66 2.60 0.63
C LEU A 48 1.24 3.10 0.91
N ILE A 49 0.66 2.68 2.02
CA ILE A 49 -0.67 3.13 2.40
C ILE A 49 -0.67 4.63 2.61
N GLN A 50 0.35 5.14 3.29
CA GLN A 50 0.45 6.56 3.56
C GLN A 50 0.58 7.36 2.27
N LEU A 51 1.42 6.92 1.35
CA LEU A 51 1.59 7.57 0.06
C LEU A 51 0.29 7.55 -0.73
N TYR A 52 -0.40 6.43 -0.69
CA TYR A 52 -1.65 6.28 -1.41
C TYR A 52 -2.68 7.30 -0.89
N ARG A 53 -2.75 7.47 0.41
CA ARG A 53 -3.67 8.43 1.01
C ARG A 53 -3.30 9.85 0.66
N GLN A 54 -2.03 10.12 0.44
CA GLN A 54 -1.55 11.44 0.06
C GLN A 54 -1.82 11.75 -1.41
N GLY A 55 -2.32 10.78 -2.15
CA GLY A 55 -2.67 10.99 -3.54
C GLY A 55 -1.77 10.30 -4.54
N VAL A 56 -0.75 9.59 -4.07
CA VAL A 56 0.14 8.86 -4.97
C VAL A 56 -0.54 7.55 -5.31
N ARG A 57 -1.13 7.51 -6.49
CA ARG A 57 -1.92 6.37 -6.93
C ARG A 57 -1.33 5.64 -8.11
N ASP A 58 -0.16 6.06 -8.53
CA ASP A 58 0.53 5.44 -9.65
C ASP A 58 1.41 4.31 -9.14
N LYS A 59 1.22 3.12 -9.70
CA LYS A 59 1.95 1.95 -9.26
C LYS A 59 3.46 2.15 -9.38
N GLY A 60 3.89 2.72 -10.49
CA GLY A 60 5.31 2.96 -10.70
C GLY A 60 5.89 3.93 -9.68
N LYS A 61 5.16 4.99 -9.37
CA LYS A 61 5.63 5.96 -8.39
C LYS A 61 5.65 5.38 -6.99
N LEU A 62 4.62 4.61 -6.64
CA LEU A 62 4.59 3.96 -5.34
C LEU A 62 5.80 3.05 -5.18
N ALA A 63 6.07 2.24 -6.18
CA ALA A 63 7.20 1.33 -6.13
C ALA A 63 8.52 2.09 -6.05
N ALA A 64 8.66 3.14 -6.84
CA ALA A 64 9.90 3.92 -6.85
C ALA A 64 10.16 4.58 -5.50
N LEU A 65 9.12 5.16 -4.91
CA LEU A 65 9.25 5.81 -3.61
C LEU A 65 9.54 4.81 -2.50
N ALA A 66 8.91 3.65 -2.57
CA ALA A 66 9.17 2.60 -1.58
C ALA A 66 10.61 2.10 -1.68
N ARG A 67 11.10 1.93 -2.90
CA ARG A 67 12.49 1.51 -3.09
C ARG A 67 13.48 2.55 -2.59
N ALA A 68 13.16 3.82 -2.81
CA ALA A 68 14.01 4.91 -2.33
C ALA A 68 14.08 4.93 -0.81
N TYR A 69 13.02 4.52 -0.15
CA TYR A 69 12.98 4.46 1.31
C TYR A 69 13.94 3.39 1.84
N LEU A 70 14.09 2.34 1.11
CA LEU A 70 14.97 1.26 1.51
C LEU A 70 16.42 1.61 1.22
#